data_d44b54a794e17753a2924469a52cf8e4
#
_entry.id   d44b54a794e17753a2924469a52cf8e4
#
_cell.length_a   1.000
_cell.length_b   1.000
_cell.length_c   1.000
_cell.angle_alpha   90.00
_cell.angle_beta   90.00
_cell.angle_gamma   90.00
#
_symmetry.space_group_name_H-M   'P 1'
#
loop_
_entity.id
_entity.type
_entity.pdbx_description
1 polymer ?
#
loop_
_entity_poly.entity_id
_entity_poly.type
_entity_poly.pdbx_seq_one_letter_code
_entity_poly.pdbx_strand_id
1 'polypeptide(L)'
;MIDMQNSYFEFPELAQVRDELVGSVNELIHAAHESGRPVVLVRTEHARDGSTWTLNMCEDGQGFAFPGTDQSRFLDGLATGDHVEVVKTRDSAFFRTDLAAELHRLGATHMLVCGVSTHSCVSQTAIDGFAADFHVAVARGAVSSDNSELSEALLEFLRDQMRQPLLDQPQSVDLLRTGRWPA
;
A
#
# COMPACT_ATOMS: atom_id res chain seq x y z
N MET A 1 0.44 4.37 1.49
CA MET A 1 1.14 3.23 2.12
C MET A 1 0.10 2.16 2.41
N ILE A 2 0.38 0.90 2.04
CA ILE A 2 -0.59 -0.20 2.05
C ILE A 2 -0.08 -1.31 2.95
N ASP A 3 -0.91 -1.74 3.92
CA ASP A 3 -0.80 -2.96 4.72
C ASP A 3 0.57 -3.21 5.41
N MET A 4 1.23 -2.17 5.88
CA MET A 4 2.45 -2.33 6.69
C MET A 4 2.09 -2.77 8.12
N GLN A 5 1.41 -3.94 8.23
CA GLN A 5 0.84 -4.51 9.46
C GLN A 5 1.52 -5.81 9.85
N ASN A 6 1.55 -6.13 11.14
CA ASN A 6 2.20 -7.32 11.68
C ASN A 6 1.74 -8.62 11.01
N SER A 7 0.45 -8.74 10.65
CA SER A 7 -0.08 -9.95 10.00
C SER A 7 0.63 -10.35 8.72
N TYR A 8 1.05 -9.39 7.90
CA TYR A 8 1.73 -9.68 6.64
C TYR A 8 3.19 -10.09 6.85
N PHE A 9 3.79 -9.64 7.93
CA PHE A 9 5.18 -9.95 8.27
C PHE A 9 5.33 -11.23 9.11
N GLU A 10 4.25 -12.01 9.25
CA GLU A 10 4.30 -13.42 9.68
C GLU A 10 4.84 -14.34 8.56
N PHE A 11 4.80 -13.89 7.29
CA PHE A 11 5.43 -14.59 6.16
C PHE A 11 6.95 -14.42 6.21
N PRO A 12 7.73 -15.53 6.16
CA PRO A 12 9.19 -15.48 6.30
C PRO A 12 9.89 -14.54 5.32
N GLU A 13 9.41 -14.48 4.08
CA GLU A 13 9.97 -13.65 3.02
C GLU A 13 9.83 -12.15 3.35
N LEU A 14 8.68 -11.75 3.88
CA LEU A 14 8.45 -10.37 4.31
C LEU A 14 9.15 -10.07 5.64
N ALA A 15 9.20 -11.02 6.56
CA ALA A 15 9.90 -10.85 7.83
C ALA A 15 11.40 -10.56 7.64
N GLN A 16 12.05 -11.16 6.64
CA GLN A 16 13.46 -10.95 6.34
C GLN A 16 13.79 -9.52 5.87
N VAL A 17 12.87 -8.88 5.17
CA VAL A 17 13.07 -7.53 4.61
C VAL A 17 12.38 -6.43 5.44
N ARG A 18 11.79 -6.80 6.58
CA ARG A 18 10.95 -5.92 7.40
C ARG A 18 11.62 -4.59 7.73
N ASP A 19 12.81 -4.63 8.30
CA ASP A 19 13.47 -3.42 8.81
C ASP A 19 13.94 -2.52 7.66
N GLU A 20 14.41 -3.10 6.56
CA GLU A 20 14.77 -2.36 5.34
C GLU A 20 13.54 -1.70 4.72
N LEU A 21 12.43 -2.44 4.61
CA LEU A 21 11.20 -1.93 4.04
C LEU A 21 10.57 -0.83 4.91
N VAL A 22 10.58 -1.00 6.25
CA VAL A 22 10.15 0.05 7.18
C VAL A 22 11.00 1.31 7.00
N GLY A 23 12.33 1.17 6.87
CA GLY A 23 13.24 2.29 6.60
C GLY A 23 12.88 3.02 5.31
N SER A 24 12.69 2.29 4.20
CA SER A 24 12.31 2.86 2.90
C SER A 24 10.96 3.58 2.95
N VAL A 25 9.94 2.96 3.56
CA VAL A 25 8.61 3.56 3.71
C VAL A 25 8.67 4.81 4.60
N ASN A 26 9.41 4.78 5.69
CA ASN A 26 9.57 5.93 6.58
C ASN A 26 10.21 7.12 5.85
N GLU A 27 11.22 6.88 5.01
CA GLU A 27 11.83 7.95 4.21
C GLU A 27 10.80 8.62 3.29
N LEU A 28 9.91 7.83 2.66
CA LEU A 28 8.82 8.38 1.84
C LEU A 28 7.81 9.19 2.67
N ILE A 29 7.40 8.67 3.83
CA ILE A 29 6.47 9.38 4.73
C ILE A 29 7.07 10.71 5.20
N HIS A 30 8.36 10.71 5.60
CA HIS A 30 9.05 11.93 5.99
C HIS A 30 9.15 12.93 4.84
N ALA A 31 9.54 12.49 3.62
CA ALA A 31 9.60 13.34 2.45
C ALA A 31 8.23 13.96 2.09
N ALA A 32 7.16 13.19 2.24
CA ALA A 32 5.78 13.66 2.04
C ALA A 32 5.43 14.76 3.06
N HIS A 33 5.65 14.53 4.35
CA HIS A 33 5.36 15.50 5.41
C HIS A 33 6.19 16.79 5.28
N GLU A 34 7.50 16.66 5.02
CA GLU A 34 8.40 17.80 4.81
C GLU A 34 7.94 18.69 3.64
N SER A 35 7.27 18.10 2.67
CA SER A 35 6.80 18.80 1.46
C SER A 35 5.30 19.13 1.48
N GLY A 36 4.62 18.93 2.62
CA GLY A 36 3.20 19.20 2.78
C GLY A 36 2.32 18.30 1.91
N ARG A 37 2.81 17.10 1.53
CA ARG A 37 2.02 16.11 0.79
C ARG A 37 1.20 15.27 1.74
N PRO A 38 -0.09 15.02 1.45
CA PRO A 38 -0.90 14.18 2.30
C PRO A 38 -0.41 12.73 2.29
N VAL A 39 -0.49 12.09 3.45
CA VAL A 39 -0.19 10.68 3.65
C VAL A 39 -1.49 9.94 3.92
N VAL A 40 -1.71 8.83 3.21
CA VAL A 40 -2.83 7.91 3.46
C VAL A 40 -2.25 6.57 3.89
N LEU A 41 -2.63 6.12 5.08
CA LEU A 41 -2.28 4.81 5.61
C LEU A 41 -3.47 3.87 5.41
N VAL A 42 -3.26 2.83 4.64
CA VAL A 42 -4.26 1.80 4.38
C VAL A 42 -3.94 0.56 5.19
N ARG A 43 -4.92 0.01 5.87
CA ARG A 43 -4.78 -1.26 6.59
C ARG A 43 -5.96 -2.19 6.34
N THR A 44 -5.69 -3.48 6.43
CA THR A 44 -6.70 -4.53 6.37
C THR A 44 -7.22 -4.83 7.78
N GLU A 45 -8.54 -4.87 7.94
CA GLU A 45 -9.19 -5.41 9.14
C GLU A 45 -10.41 -6.25 8.77
N HIS A 46 -10.56 -7.40 9.43
CA HIS A 46 -11.70 -8.29 9.24
C HIS A 46 -12.52 -8.44 10.52
N ALA A 47 -13.84 -8.48 10.38
CA ALA A 47 -14.75 -8.76 11.48
C ALA A 47 -14.60 -10.22 11.94
N ARG A 48 -14.66 -10.45 13.25
CA ARG A 48 -14.54 -11.80 13.85
C ARG A 48 -15.68 -12.74 13.47
N ASP A 49 -16.84 -12.18 13.13
CA ASP A 49 -18.06 -12.93 12.77
C ASP A 49 -18.06 -13.43 11.31
N GLY A 50 -16.99 -13.18 10.57
CA GLY A 50 -16.86 -13.59 9.16
C GLY A 50 -17.56 -12.68 8.16
N SER A 51 -18.29 -11.66 8.59
CA SER A 51 -19.11 -10.80 7.70
C SER A 51 -18.29 -10.03 6.65
N THR A 52 -16.99 -9.85 6.89
CA THR A 52 -16.06 -9.15 5.98
C THR A 52 -15.05 -10.08 5.31
N TRP A 53 -15.11 -11.38 5.58
CA TRP A 53 -14.14 -12.34 5.06
C TRP A 53 -14.22 -12.49 3.55
N THR A 54 -13.09 -12.80 2.94
CA THR A 54 -13.04 -13.22 1.54
C THR A 54 -13.60 -14.64 1.37
N LEU A 55 -13.86 -15.05 0.14
CA LEU A 55 -14.35 -16.41 -0.14
C LEU A 55 -13.37 -17.47 0.39
N ASN A 56 -12.07 -17.30 0.12
CA ASN A 56 -11.03 -18.23 0.59
C ASN A 56 -11.02 -18.33 2.13
N MET A 57 -11.08 -17.19 2.82
CA MET A 57 -11.15 -17.17 4.29
C MET A 57 -12.38 -17.92 4.82
N CYS A 58 -13.52 -17.77 4.14
CA CYS A 58 -14.74 -18.49 4.49
C CYS A 58 -14.61 -20.01 4.24
N GLU A 59 -14.00 -20.40 3.12
CA GLU A 59 -13.76 -21.79 2.76
C GLU A 59 -12.78 -22.46 3.74
N ASP A 60 -11.73 -21.75 4.12
CA ASP A 60 -10.71 -22.22 5.07
C ASP A 60 -11.16 -22.15 6.52
N GLY A 61 -12.26 -21.42 6.81
CA GLY A 61 -12.72 -21.15 8.17
C GLY A 61 -11.72 -20.30 8.98
N GLN A 62 -10.87 -19.53 8.31
CA GLN A 62 -9.78 -18.79 8.93
C GLN A 62 -9.77 -17.32 8.51
N GLY A 63 -9.97 -16.42 9.48
CA GLY A 63 -9.78 -14.99 9.35
C GLY A 63 -8.48 -14.51 9.99
N PHE A 64 -8.10 -13.25 9.71
CA PHE A 64 -6.91 -12.62 10.28
C PHE A 64 -7.12 -11.09 10.45
N ALA A 65 -6.15 -10.43 11.05
CA ALA A 65 -6.12 -8.97 11.26
C ALA A 65 -7.41 -8.43 11.90
N PHE A 66 -7.88 -9.10 12.96
CA PHE A 66 -9.08 -8.66 13.68
C PHE A 66 -8.81 -7.38 14.46
N PRO A 67 -9.79 -6.45 14.57
CA PRO A 67 -9.65 -5.24 15.35
C PRO A 67 -9.10 -5.46 16.76
N GLY A 68 -8.09 -4.67 17.13
CA GLY A 68 -7.47 -4.71 18.46
C GLY A 68 -6.50 -5.87 18.69
N THR A 69 -6.22 -6.69 17.68
CA THR A 69 -5.15 -7.71 17.75
C THR A 69 -3.80 -7.15 17.34
N ASP A 70 -2.74 -7.86 17.69
CA ASP A 70 -1.39 -7.51 17.21
C ASP A 70 -1.30 -7.56 15.69
N GLN A 71 -1.94 -8.53 15.05
CA GLN A 71 -1.98 -8.68 13.60
C GLN A 71 -2.53 -7.43 12.88
N SER A 72 -3.52 -6.74 13.45
CA SER A 72 -4.12 -5.56 12.83
C SER A 72 -3.31 -4.28 13.01
N ARG A 73 -2.31 -4.27 13.91
CA ARG A 73 -1.47 -3.11 14.16
C ARG A 73 -0.46 -2.89 13.03
N PHE A 74 -0.15 -1.62 12.77
CA PHE A 74 1.01 -1.28 11.98
C PHE A 74 2.30 -1.76 12.64
N LEU A 75 3.32 -2.01 11.84
CA LEU A 75 4.65 -2.43 12.32
C LEU A 75 5.22 -1.41 13.30
N ASP A 76 5.86 -1.93 14.35
CA ASP A 76 6.64 -1.09 15.24
C ASP A 76 7.78 -0.40 14.46
N GLY A 77 7.99 0.88 14.74
CA GLY A 77 8.98 1.72 14.05
C GLY A 77 8.49 2.36 12.76
N LEU A 78 7.27 2.09 12.31
CA LEU A 78 6.68 2.76 11.17
C LEU A 78 6.35 4.22 11.54
N ALA A 79 6.82 5.17 10.74
CA ALA A 79 6.43 6.57 10.85
C ALA A 79 4.97 6.71 10.38
N THR A 80 4.12 7.26 11.24
CA THR A 80 2.72 7.51 10.89
C THR A 80 2.47 9.01 10.69
N GLY A 81 2.89 9.84 11.63
CA GLY A 81 2.70 11.29 11.56
C GLY A 81 1.23 11.69 11.38
N ASP A 82 0.99 12.83 10.75
CA ASP A 82 -0.34 13.26 10.33
C ASP A 82 -0.77 12.51 9.06
N HIS A 83 -1.88 11.81 9.10
CA HIS A 83 -2.34 10.96 8.01
C HIS A 83 -3.86 10.80 7.98
N VAL A 84 -4.36 10.39 6.82
CA VAL A 84 -5.71 9.83 6.68
C VAL A 84 -5.60 8.31 6.78
N GLU A 85 -6.44 7.69 7.60
CA GLU A 85 -6.50 6.23 7.71
C GLU A 85 -7.67 5.68 6.88
N VAL A 86 -7.40 4.61 6.12
CA VAL A 86 -8.41 3.86 5.36
C VAL A 86 -8.35 2.39 5.76
N VAL A 87 -9.48 1.85 6.19
CA VAL A 87 -9.62 0.42 6.50
C VAL A 87 -10.27 -0.30 5.34
N LYS A 88 -9.66 -1.38 4.89
CA LYS A 88 -10.17 -2.23 3.80
C LYS A 88 -10.39 -3.67 4.24
N THR A 89 -11.20 -4.40 3.48
CA THR A 89 -11.49 -5.82 3.68
C THR A 89 -11.24 -6.65 2.42
N ARG A 90 -10.64 -6.07 1.39
CA ARG A 90 -10.25 -6.71 0.12
C ARG A 90 -8.88 -6.18 -0.28
N ASP A 91 -8.27 -6.80 -1.27
CA ASP A 91 -6.93 -6.43 -1.68
C ASP A 91 -6.84 -4.97 -2.13
N SER A 92 -7.72 -4.55 -3.02
CA SER A 92 -7.75 -3.15 -3.45
C SER A 92 -8.25 -2.22 -2.34
N ALA A 93 -7.49 -1.15 -2.11
CA ALA A 93 -7.87 -0.09 -1.18
C ALA A 93 -9.04 0.78 -1.69
N PHE A 94 -9.40 0.68 -2.97
CA PHE A 94 -10.57 1.37 -3.53
C PHE A 94 -11.86 0.58 -3.36
N PHE A 95 -11.78 -0.75 -3.13
CA PHE A 95 -12.97 -1.59 -3.13
C PHE A 95 -13.78 -1.44 -1.84
N ARG A 96 -14.96 -0.80 -1.93
CA ARG A 96 -15.89 -0.55 -0.82
C ARG A 96 -15.25 0.18 0.35
N THR A 97 -14.40 1.17 0.06
CA THR A 97 -13.81 2.10 1.01
C THR A 97 -14.07 3.53 0.56
N ASP A 98 -13.73 4.49 1.41
CA ASP A 98 -13.83 5.91 1.08
C ASP A 98 -12.56 6.47 0.44
N LEU A 99 -11.57 5.63 0.03
CA LEU A 99 -10.27 6.09 -0.47
C LEU A 99 -10.40 7.10 -1.61
N ALA A 100 -11.24 6.81 -2.62
CA ALA A 100 -11.42 7.72 -3.75
C ALA A 100 -11.96 9.08 -3.29
N ALA A 101 -12.95 9.09 -2.39
CA ALA A 101 -13.51 10.32 -1.83
C ALA A 101 -12.48 11.10 -1.02
N GLU A 102 -11.66 10.41 -0.21
CA GLU A 102 -10.59 11.03 0.56
C GLU A 102 -9.51 11.63 -0.34
N LEU A 103 -9.07 10.93 -1.38
CA LEU A 103 -8.11 11.45 -2.34
C LEU A 103 -8.65 12.70 -3.06
N HIS A 104 -9.91 12.70 -3.48
CA HIS A 104 -10.55 13.88 -4.06
C HIS A 104 -10.66 15.04 -3.06
N ARG A 105 -11.02 14.76 -1.80
CA ARG A 105 -11.07 15.77 -0.73
C ARG A 105 -9.70 16.42 -0.48
N LEU A 106 -8.63 15.64 -0.62
CA LEU A 106 -7.25 16.10 -0.53
C LEU A 106 -6.76 16.82 -1.81
N GLY A 107 -7.59 16.90 -2.86
CA GLY A 107 -7.22 17.48 -4.14
C GLY A 107 -6.16 16.68 -4.91
N ALA A 108 -6.00 15.41 -4.58
CA ALA A 108 -5.02 14.56 -5.24
C ALA A 108 -5.48 14.17 -6.65
N THR A 109 -4.57 14.24 -7.60
CA THR A 109 -4.71 13.70 -8.96
C THR A 109 -3.64 12.65 -9.26
N HIS A 110 -2.64 12.56 -8.40
CA HIS A 110 -1.50 11.67 -8.52
C HIS A 110 -1.31 10.93 -7.19
N MET A 111 -0.86 9.70 -7.24
CA MET A 111 -0.56 8.91 -6.06
C MET A 111 0.73 8.10 -6.24
N LEU A 112 1.54 8.05 -5.20
CA LEU A 112 2.67 7.15 -5.08
C LEU A 112 2.29 6.02 -4.12
N VAL A 113 2.37 4.78 -4.59
CA VAL A 113 1.97 3.60 -3.81
C VAL A 113 3.21 2.87 -3.28
N CYS A 114 3.18 2.49 -2.00
CA CYS A 114 4.20 1.68 -1.34
C CYS A 114 3.57 0.72 -0.33
N GLY A 115 4.32 -0.27 0.17
CA GLY A 115 3.90 -1.25 1.17
C GLY A 115 3.82 -2.68 0.65
N VAL A 116 2.90 -3.49 1.16
CA VAL A 116 2.78 -4.93 0.88
C VAL A 116 1.33 -5.35 0.59
N SER A 117 1.10 -6.50 -0.04
CA SER A 117 2.06 -7.26 -0.84
C SER A 117 2.00 -6.77 -2.27
N THR A 118 3.15 -6.69 -2.94
CA THR A 118 3.25 -6.17 -4.32
C THR A 118 2.29 -6.89 -5.27
N HIS A 119 2.24 -8.21 -5.22
CA HIS A 119 1.44 -9.03 -6.14
C HIS A 119 -0.08 -9.01 -5.88
N SER A 120 -0.53 -8.43 -4.78
CA SER A 120 -1.95 -8.38 -4.40
C SER A 120 -2.39 -6.96 -4.05
N CYS A 121 -2.33 -6.55 -2.79
CA CYS A 121 -2.88 -5.29 -2.31
C CYS A 121 -2.30 -4.06 -3.03
N VAL A 122 -0.99 -4.02 -3.26
CA VAL A 122 -0.32 -2.91 -3.95
C VAL A 122 -0.76 -2.85 -5.42
N SER A 123 -0.63 -3.96 -6.17
CA SER A 123 -0.98 -4.00 -7.59
C SER A 123 -2.46 -3.76 -7.84
N GLN A 124 -3.36 -4.39 -7.05
CA GLN A 124 -4.79 -4.18 -7.22
C GLN A 124 -5.20 -2.74 -6.90
N THR A 125 -4.60 -2.13 -5.85
CA THR A 125 -4.84 -0.71 -5.56
C THR A 125 -4.32 0.19 -6.68
N ALA A 126 -3.16 -0.12 -7.26
CA ALA A 126 -2.60 0.64 -8.38
C ALA A 126 -3.46 0.53 -9.65
N ILE A 127 -4.00 -0.65 -9.94
CA ILE A 127 -4.93 -0.90 -11.06
C ILE A 127 -6.23 -0.11 -10.88
N ASP A 128 -6.85 -0.20 -9.70
CA ASP A 128 -8.10 0.50 -9.42
C ASP A 128 -7.90 2.02 -9.32
N GLY A 129 -6.74 2.48 -8.84
CA GLY A 129 -6.37 3.89 -8.87
C GLY A 129 -6.32 4.45 -10.29
N PHE A 130 -5.73 3.69 -11.22
CA PHE A 130 -5.75 4.04 -12.66
C PHE A 130 -7.18 4.04 -13.21
N ALA A 131 -7.99 3.03 -12.86
CA ALA A 131 -9.39 2.94 -13.29
C ALA A 131 -10.27 4.07 -12.70
N ALA A 132 -9.83 4.68 -11.60
CA ALA A 132 -10.46 5.83 -10.95
C ALA A 132 -9.86 7.17 -11.40
N ASP A 133 -9.16 7.21 -12.54
CA ASP A 133 -8.55 8.39 -13.16
C ASP A 133 -7.43 9.07 -12.36
N PHE A 134 -6.75 8.33 -11.46
CA PHE A 134 -5.53 8.82 -10.83
C PHE A 134 -4.29 8.44 -11.65
N HIS A 135 -3.33 9.36 -11.72
CA HIS A 135 -1.97 9.01 -12.12
C HIS A 135 -1.32 8.24 -10.98
N VAL A 136 -0.89 7.02 -11.23
CA VAL A 136 -0.30 6.15 -10.23
C VAL A 136 1.16 5.87 -10.54
N ALA A 137 2.03 6.02 -9.55
CA ALA A 137 3.40 5.52 -9.57
C ALA A 137 3.60 4.52 -8.43
N VAL A 138 4.50 3.57 -8.60
CA VAL A 138 4.87 2.60 -7.57
C VAL A 138 6.30 2.88 -7.11
N ALA A 139 6.48 3.02 -5.80
CA ALA A 139 7.80 3.14 -5.18
C ALA A 139 8.47 1.77 -5.10
N ARG A 140 9.18 1.36 -6.17
CA ARG A 140 9.78 0.03 -6.29
C ARG A 140 10.72 -0.31 -5.13
N GLY A 141 11.42 0.67 -4.56
CA GLY A 141 12.29 0.50 -3.40
C GLY A 141 11.54 0.38 -2.06
N ALA A 142 10.23 0.57 -2.06
CA ALA A 142 9.39 0.56 -0.86
C ALA A 142 8.14 -0.32 -1.01
N VAL A 143 8.21 -1.35 -1.86
CA VAL A 143 7.23 -2.43 -1.97
C VAL A 143 7.92 -3.78 -1.82
N SER A 144 7.21 -4.76 -1.28
CA SER A 144 7.71 -6.15 -1.13
C SER A 144 6.56 -7.16 -1.16
N SER A 145 6.93 -8.44 -1.22
CA SER A 145 5.99 -9.55 -1.29
C SER A 145 6.65 -10.87 -0.89
N ASP A 146 5.85 -11.82 -0.49
CA ASP A 146 6.19 -13.23 -0.29
C ASP A 146 6.32 -14.02 -1.62
N ASN A 147 5.89 -13.44 -2.75
CA ASN A 147 5.99 -14.01 -4.10
C ASN A 147 6.71 -13.05 -5.05
N SER A 148 8.03 -13.17 -5.14
CA SER A 148 8.87 -12.26 -5.93
C SER A 148 8.66 -12.39 -7.44
N GLU A 149 8.43 -13.60 -7.96
CA GLU A 149 8.23 -13.84 -9.40
C GLU A 149 6.92 -13.18 -9.88
N LEU A 150 5.82 -13.42 -9.18
CA LEU A 150 4.54 -12.80 -9.51
C LEU A 150 4.57 -11.28 -9.30
N SER A 151 5.28 -10.82 -8.29
CA SER A 151 5.46 -9.38 -8.04
C SER A 151 6.14 -8.68 -9.20
N GLU A 152 7.23 -9.25 -9.70
CA GLU A 152 7.96 -8.65 -10.83
C GLU A 152 7.10 -8.63 -12.10
N ALA A 153 6.38 -9.72 -12.40
CA ALA A 153 5.48 -9.79 -13.55
C ALA A 153 4.36 -8.73 -13.45
N LEU A 154 3.80 -8.50 -12.27
CA LEU A 154 2.77 -7.48 -12.07
C LEU A 154 3.33 -6.05 -12.12
N LEU A 155 4.51 -5.80 -11.60
CA LEU A 155 5.16 -4.50 -11.74
C LEU A 155 5.44 -4.19 -13.22
N GLU A 156 5.91 -5.15 -14.00
CA GLU A 156 6.08 -4.99 -15.44
C GLU A 156 4.74 -4.73 -16.15
N PHE A 157 3.69 -5.45 -15.78
CA PHE A 157 2.35 -5.21 -16.30
C PHE A 157 1.88 -3.76 -16.02
N LEU A 158 2.02 -3.28 -14.78
CA LEU A 158 1.65 -1.90 -14.41
C LEU A 158 2.41 -0.87 -15.24
N ARG A 159 3.72 -1.06 -15.41
CA ARG A 159 4.57 -0.17 -16.22
C ARG A 159 4.18 -0.20 -17.69
N ASP A 160 4.08 -1.38 -18.29
CA ASP A 160 4.02 -1.53 -19.74
C ASP A 160 2.59 -1.37 -20.28
N GLN A 161 1.59 -1.81 -19.54
CA GLN A 161 0.19 -1.75 -19.98
C GLN A 161 -0.57 -0.53 -19.43
N MET A 162 -0.24 -0.09 -18.22
CA MET A 162 -0.94 1.03 -17.57
C MET A 162 -0.09 2.31 -17.51
N ARG A 163 1.16 2.27 -18.02
CA ARG A 163 2.10 3.39 -18.01
C ARG A 163 2.30 3.98 -16.60
N GLN A 164 2.28 3.10 -15.60
CA GLN A 164 2.54 3.49 -14.22
C GLN A 164 4.06 3.45 -13.97
N PRO A 165 4.69 4.58 -13.65
CA PRO A 165 6.12 4.62 -13.39
C PRO A 165 6.49 3.75 -12.19
N LEU A 166 7.55 2.94 -12.35
CA LEU A 166 8.21 2.25 -11.25
C LEU A 166 9.42 3.08 -10.84
N LEU A 167 9.34 3.69 -9.69
CA LEU A 167 10.37 4.61 -9.21
C LEU A 167 11.28 3.92 -8.20
N ASP A 168 12.58 4.07 -8.35
CA ASP A 168 13.51 3.71 -7.30
C ASP A 168 13.35 4.62 -6.07
N GLN A 169 14.07 4.33 -4.99
CA GLN A 169 13.93 5.08 -3.75
C GLN A 169 14.26 6.57 -3.92
N PRO A 170 15.41 6.98 -4.51
CA PRO A 170 15.72 8.37 -4.77
C PRO A 170 14.68 9.10 -5.63
N GLN A 171 14.20 8.45 -6.69
CA GLN A 171 13.16 9.01 -7.58
C GLN A 171 11.84 9.21 -6.85
N SER A 172 11.45 8.27 -6.00
CA SER A 172 10.23 8.34 -5.18
C SER A 172 10.30 9.50 -4.19
N VAL A 173 11.43 9.69 -3.53
CA VAL A 173 11.68 10.82 -2.62
C VAL A 173 11.67 12.16 -3.39
N ASP A 174 12.32 12.24 -4.56
CA ASP A 174 12.32 13.44 -5.39
C ASP A 174 10.92 13.80 -5.87
N LEU A 175 10.12 12.81 -6.31
CA LEU A 175 8.71 13.02 -6.68
C LEU A 175 7.92 13.66 -5.53
N LEU A 176 8.04 13.14 -4.32
CA LEU A 176 7.34 13.68 -3.14
C LEU A 176 7.79 15.10 -2.81
N ARG A 177 9.09 15.38 -2.90
CA ARG A 177 9.64 16.70 -2.58
C ARG A 177 9.33 17.76 -3.63
N THR A 178 9.40 17.42 -4.89
CA THR A 178 9.28 18.39 -5.99
C THR A 178 7.88 18.43 -6.62
N GLY A 179 7.13 17.34 -6.54
CA GLY A 179 5.87 17.15 -7.25
C GLY A 179 6.06 16.97 -8.76
N ARG A 180 7.28 16.75 -9.24
CA ARG A 180 7.55 16.55 -10.67
C ARG A 180 7.24 15.12 -11.05
N TRP A 181 6.16 14.94 -11.79
CA TRP A 181 5.81 13.63 -12.33
C TRP A 181 6.85 13.20 -13.38
N PRO A 182 7.29 11.94 -13.38
CA PRO A 182 8.19 11.42 -14.41
C PRO A 182 7.55 11.51 -15.80
N ALA A 183 8.37 11.81 -16.81
CA ALA A 183 7.95 11.96 -18.20
C ALA A 183 7.56 10.63 -18.85
#